data_699d848fc31ed6e486080c7240ccbc1b
#
_entry.id   699d848fc31ed6e486080c7240ccbc1b
#
_cell.length_a   1.000
_cell.length_b   1.000
_cell.length_c   1.000
_cell.angle_alpha   90.00
_cell.angle_beta   90.00
_cell.angle_gamma   90.00
#
_symmetry.space_group_name_H-M   'P 1'
#
loop_
_entity.id
_entity.type
_entity.pdbx_description
1 polymer ?
#
loop_
_entity_poly.entity_id
_entity_poly.type
_entity_poly.pdbx_seq_one_letter_code
_entity_poly.pdbx_strand_id
1 'polypeptide(L)'
;VFGPECFASEIVWRYRRWPAKTKNFQRVHDVLLRYVKSPDVEPKFRQLYEPLAASTLKTWGDKKQRAVVGRDGRRTRSSRTEEATPGAPMGDVWEIGIVAPIAKERTGYPTQKPEELLERLIQACTDPDDLVLDPYAGSGTTLAVAARLGRRAVGIDLGEEALRVARRRLRAQGVRAYEERVVLDAPGPVKTKPGSRATALAG
;
A
#
# COMPACT_ATOMS: atom_id res chain seq x y z
N VAL A 1 0.06 -3.52 -19.19
CA VAL A 1 -1.00 -2.53 -18.99
C VAL A 1 -0.38 -1.15 -18.77
N PHE A 2 0.60 -1.05 -17.89
CA PHE A 2 1.37 0.18 -17.64
C PHE A 2 2.76 -0.01 -18.26
N GLY A 3 3.21 0.93 -19.08
CA GLY A 3 4.56 0.89 -19.63
C GLY A 3 5.62 1.23 -18.56
N PRO A 4 6.90 0.99 -18.83
CA PRO A 4 7.99 1.34 -17.91
C PRO A 4 8.02 2.84 -17.61
N GLU A 5 7.59 3.68 -18.53
CA GLU A 5 7.48 5.13 -18.38
C GLU A 5 6.47 5.58 -17.30
N CYS A 6 5.53 4.71 -16.97
CA CYS A 6 4.54 4.93 -15.91
C CYS A 6 4.98 4.42 -14.55
N PHE A 7 6.15 3.78 -14.45
CA PHE A 7 6.68 3.31 -13.17
C PHE A 7 7.10 4.50 -12.29
N ALA A 8 6.55 4.56 -11.07
CA ALA A 8 6.81 5.66 -10.17
C ALA A 8 7.73 5.27 -9.00
N SER A 9 7.51 4.12 -8.38
CA SER A 9 8.34 3.67 -7.26
C SER A 9 8.11 2.20 -6.91
N GLU A 10 9.08 1.62 -6.23
CA GLU A 10 9.00 0.33 -5.57
C GLU A 10 8.96 0.55 -4.06
N ILE A 11 8.13 -0.20 -3.37
CA ILE A 11 8.00 -0.17 -1.91
C ILE A 11 8.22 -1.58 -1.41
N VAL A 12 9.15 -1.76 -0.49
CA VAL A 12 9.43 -3.02 0.17
C VAL A 12 8.62 -3.10 1.46
N TRP A 13 7.58 -3.90 1.47
CA TRP A 13 6.84 -4.21 2.68
C TRP A 13 7.51 -5.35 3.42
N ARG A 14 8.26 -5.03 4.50
CA ARG A 14 8.93 -5.95 5.38
C ARG A 14 8.03 -6.36 6.55
N TYR A 15 7.99 -7.65 6.85
CA TYR A 15 7.22 -8.19 7.97
C TYR A 15 7.98 -9.30 8.68
N ARG A 16 7.67 -9.51 9.96
CA ARG A 16 8.22 -10.63 10.71
C ARG A 16 7.41 -11.89 10.46
N ARG A 17 8.09 -13.02 10.34
CA ARG A 17 7.49 -14.36 10.33
C ARG A 17 8.05 -15.16 11.51
N TRP A 18 7.32 -16.19 11.89
CA TRP A 18 7.84 -17.16 12.83
C TRP A 18 9.12 -17.79 12.25
N PRO A 19 10.18 -17.98 13.10
CA PRO A 19 11.38 -18.65 12.66
C PRO A 19 11.08 -20.04 12.13
N ALA A 20 11.55 -20.36 10.95
CA ALA A 20 11.43 -21.69 10.35
C ALA A 20 12.80 -22.14 9.84
N LYS A 21 13.11 -23.42 10.05
CA LYS A 21 14.29 -24.02 9.43
C LYS A 21 14.07 -24.10 7.92
N THR A 22 14.89 -23.40 7.16
CA THR A 22 14.86 -23.39 5.70
C THR A 22 16.23 -23.75 5.16
N LYS A 23 16.28 -24.23 3.93
CA LYS A 23 17.55 -24.46 3.22
C LYS A 23 18.14 -23.17 2.61
N ASN A 24 17.43 -22.05 2.77
CA ASN A 24 17.82 -20.75 2.23
C ASN A 24 17.35 -19.65 3.18
N PHE A 25 17.64 -18.38 2.87
CA PHE A 25 17.13 -17.23 3.62
C PHE A 25 15.60 -17.22 3.59
N GLN A 26 14.98 -16.97 4.75
CA GLN A 26 13.53 -16.89 4.86
C GLN A 26 13.04 -15.59 4.20
N ARG A 27 12.07 -15.71 3.29
CA ARG A 27 11.42 -14.54 2.71
C ARG A 27 10.57 -13.83 3.77
N VAL A 28 10.86 -12.56 4.02
CA VAL A 28 10.23 -11.73 5.05
C VAL A 28 9.73 -10.39 4.50
N HIS A 29 9.53 -10.30 3.20
CA HIS A 29 9.01 -9.11 2.54
C HIS A 29 8.19 -9.45 1.30
N ASP A 30 7.31 -8.54 0.94
CA ASP A 30 6.68 -8.45 -0.37
C ASP A 30 7.01 -7.07 -0.98
N VAL A 31 6.91 -6.97 -2.28
CA VAL A 31 7.19 -5.74 -3.04
C VAL A 31 5.87 -5.20 -3.60
N LEU A 32 5.65 -3.90 -3.41
CA LEU A 32 4.55 -3.16 -4.02
C LEU A 32 5.12 -2.26 -5.10
N LEU A 33 4.57 -2.37 -6.30
CA LEU A 33 4.97 -1.53 -7.43
C LEU A 33 3.93 -0.42 -7.63
N ARG A 34 4.37 0.82 -7.57
CA ARG A 34 3.53 1.97 -7.82
C ARG A 34 3.69 2.41 -9.27
N TYR A 35 2.57 2.50 -9.96
CA TYR A 35 2.46 3.04 -11.32
C TYR A 35 1.54 4.24 -11.35
N VAL A 36 1.76 5.13 -12.30
CA VAL A 36 0.87 6.24 -12.62
C VAL A 36 0.15 5.97 -13.94
N LYS A 37 -0.97 6.64 -14.17
CA LYS A 37 -1.79 6.43 -15.36
C LYS A 37 -1.10 6.92 -16.64
N SER A 38 -0.35 8.02 -16.54
CA SER A 38 0.36 8.65 -17.65
C SER A 38 1.59 9.36 -17.11
N PRO A 39 2.71 9.38 -17.83
CA PRO A 39 3.89 10.15 -17.46
C PRO A 39 3.67 11.67 -17.59
N ASP A 40 2.70 12.09 -18.43
CA ASP A 40 2.43 13.51 -18.72
C ASP A 40 1.55 14.19 -17.65
N VAL A 41 1.02 13.44 -16.71
CA VAL A 41 0.14 13.95 -15.66
C VAL A 41 0.82 13.77 -14.31
N GLU A 42 1.00 14.86 -13.58
CA GLU A 42 1.51 14.77 -12.20
C GLU A 42 0.55 13.96 -11.33
N PRO A 43 1.01 12.83 -10.78
CA PRO A 43 0.15 11.98 -9.98
C PRO A 43 -0.09 12.61 -8.61
N LYS A 44 -1.27 12.38 -8.06
CA LYS A 44 -1.51 12.68 -6.64
C LYS A 44 -0.50 11.90 -5.79
N PHE A 45 0.29 12.64 -5.02
CA PHE A 45 1.20 12.08 -4.04
C PHE A 45 1.33 13.02 -2.85
N ARG A 46 1.03 12.50 -1.68
CA ARG A 46 1.21 13.19 -0.41
C ARG A 46 2.34 12.53 0.36
N GLN A 47 3.38 13.32 0.67
CA GLN A 47 4.45 12.83 1.53
C GLN A 47 3.89 12.44 2.90
N LEU A 48 4.11 11.19 3.28
CA LEU A 48 3.87 10.71 4.63
C LEU A 48 5.12 10.89 5.49
N TYR A 49 4.92 11.01 6.79
CA TYR A 49 6.00 11.21 7.75
C TYR A 49 5.96 10.14 8.83
N GLU A 50 7.12 9.78 9.30
CA GLU A 50 7.30 8.90 10.46
C GLU A 50 7.94 9.67 11.62
N PRO A 51 7.81 9.17 12.85
CA PRO A 51 8.44 9.80 14.01
C PRO A 51 9.95 9.95 13.81
N LEU A 52 10.51 11.06 14.28
CA LEU A 52 11.95 11.26 14.27
C LEU A 52 12.63 10.21 15.16
N ALA A 53 13.78 9.72 14.70
CA ALA A 53 14.61 8.84 15.49
C ALA A 53 15.02 9.54 16.81
N ALA A 54 15.14 8.77 17.90
CA ALA A 54 15.50 9.30 19.22
C ALA A 54 16.83 10.08 19.20
N SER A 55 17.80 9.64 18.42
CA SER A 55 19.07 10.35 18.21
C SER A 55 18.88 11.71 17.54
N THR A 56 17.98 11.80 16.57
CA THR A 56 17.64 13.05 15.90
C THR A 56 16.97 14.02 16.86
N LEU A 57 16.00 13.54 17.63
CA LEU A 57 15.30 14.34 18.64
C LEU A 57 16.27 14.87 19.72
N LYS A 58 17.21 14.03 20.16
CA LYS A 58 18.24 14.42 21.14
C LYS A 58 19.15 15.53 20.62
N THR A 59 19.52 15.49 19.34
CA THR A 59 20.49 16.42 18.74
C THR A 59 19.83 17.70 18.23
N TRP A 60 18.65 17.58 17.63
CA TRP A 60 18.01 18.64 16.86
C TRP A 60 16.63 19.05 17.40
N GLY A 61 16.08 18.28 18.34
CA GLY A 61 14.70 18.44 18.80
C GLY A 61 13.70 18.18 17.67
N ASP A 62 12.56 18.84 17.74
CA ASP A 62 11.47 18.80 16.78
C ASP A 62 11.61 19.82 15.62
N LYS A 63 12.79 20.42 15.48
CA LYS A 63 13.04 21.45 14.48
C LYS A 63 13.54 20.86 13.16
N LYS A 64 13.11 21.49 12.08
CA LYS A 64 13.53 21.14 10.74
C LYS A 64 15.02 21.40 10.54
N GLN A 65 15.72 20.43 10.01
CA GLN A 65 17.15 20.58 9.70
C GLN A 65 17.33 21.19 8.31
N ARG A 66 18.30 22.09 8.17
CA ARG A 66 18.71 22.65 6.90
C ARG A 66 20.05 22.05 6.49
N ALA A 67 20.08 21.39 5.34
CA ALA A 67 21.33 20.95 4.78
C ALA A 67 22.16 22.17 4.34
N VAL A 68 23.41 22.22 4.74
CA VAL A 68 24.35 23.26 4.33
C VAL A 68 25.38 22.62 3.39
N VAL A 69 25.56 23.23 2.21
CA VAL A 69 26.54 22.79 1.21
C VAL A 69 27.62 23.85 1.16
N GLY A 70 28.88 23.42 1.30
CA GLY A 70 30.05 24.28 1.19
C GLY A 70 30.28 24.79 -0.23
N ARG A 71 31.17 25.74 -0.40
CA ARG A 71 31.54 26.28 -1.73
C ARG A 71 32.16 25.22 -2.64
N ASP A 72 32.72 24.15 -2.08
CA ASP A 72 33.27 22.99 -2.76
C ASP A 72 32.22 21.94 -3.18
N GLY A 73 30.93 22.24 -2.99
CA GLY A 73 29.81 21.33 -3.26
C GLY A 73 29.65 20.21 -2.23
N ARG A 74 30.48 20.14 -1.21
CA ARG A 74 30.37 19.11 -0.16
C ARG A 74 29.37 19.50 0.91
N ARG A 75 28.62 18.50 1.39
CA ARG A 75 27.69 18.67 2.50
C ARG A 75 28.48 18.93 3.78
N THR A 76 28.21 20.04 4.43
CA THR A 76 28.76 20.40 5.74
C THR A 76 27.78 20.07 6.86
N ARG A 77 28.11 20.44 8.08
CA ARG A 77 27.24 20.25 9.24
C ARG A 77 25.90 20.95 9.03
N SER A 78 24.80 20.20 9.20
CA SER A 78 23.45 20.77 9.11
C SER A 78 23.22 21.84 10.18
N SER A 79 22.44 22.85 9.85
CA SER A 79 21.96 23.83 10.82
C SER A 79 20.50 23.55 11.20
N ARG A 80 20.10 24.00 12.38
CA ARG A 80 18.71 23.95 12.86
C ARG A 80 17.97 25.19 12.38
N THR A 81 16.71 25.00 12.01
CA THR A 81 15.80 26.11 11.70
C THR A 81 14.85 26.32 12.87
N GLU A 82 14.07 27.40 12.85
CA GLU A 82 13.01 27.63 13.84
C GLU A 82 11.69 26.93 13.48
N GLU A 83 11.59 26.40 12.27
CA GLU A 83 10.40 25.67 11.81
C GLU A 83 10.32 24.28 12.48
N ALA A 84 9.12 23.92 12.94
CA ALA A 84 8.84 22.56 13.38
C ALA A 84 8.82 21.60 12.18
N THR A 85 9.26 20.37 12.39
CA THR A 85 9.16 19.32 11.38
C THR A 85 7.96 18.40 11.65
N PRO A 86 7.22 17.97 10.63
CA PRO A 86 6.16 16.96 10.79
C PRO A 86 6.70 15.55 11.10
N GLY A 87 8.03 15.36 11.03
CA GLY A 87 8.71 14.09 11.19
C GLY A 87 9.76 13.84 10.12
N ALA A 88 10.26 12.63 10.05
CA ALA A 88 11.10 12.18 8.94
C ALA A 88 10.21 11.80 7.74
N PRO A 89 10.52 12.25 6.51
CA PRO A 89 9.82 11.73 5.33
C PRO A 89 9.88 10.20 5.30
N MET A 90 8.73 9.56 5.14
CA MET A 90 8.64 8.11 5.10
C MET A 90 9.40 7.57 3.88
N GLY A 91 10.24 6.57 4.10
CA GLY A 91 11.00 5.89 3.06
C GLY A 91 10.17 4.82 2.34
N ASP A 92 10.82 4.10 1.45
CA ASP A 92 10.26 3.03 0.62
C ASP A 92 10.36 1.63 1.25
N VAL A 93 10.92 1.51 2.45
CA VAL A 93 10.94 0.26 3.23
C VAL A 93 10.00 0.38 4.42
N TRP A 94 8.88 -0.36 4.37
CA TRP A 94 7.85 -0.30 5.41
C TRP A 94 7.87 -1.54 6.30
N GLU A 95 8.07 -1.33 7.58
CA GLU A 95 7.97 -2.39 8.58
C GLU A 95 6.55 -2.45 9.15
N ILE A 96 5.72 -3.31 8.54
CA ILE A 96 4.33 -3.53 8.96
C ILE A 96 4.14 -5.02 9.20
N GLY A 97 3.67 -5.40 10.39
CA GLY A 97 3.39 -6.79 10.71
C GLY A 97 2.29 -7.40 9.83
N ILE A 98 2.37 -8.71 9.59
CA ILE A 98 1.21 -9.45 9.07
C ILE A 98 0.10 -9.48 10.13
N VAL A 99 -1.14 -9.67 9.70
CA VAL A 99 -2.29 -9.75 10.61
C VAL A 99 -2.13 -10.94 11.55
N ALA A 100 -1.85 -10.63 12.82
CA ALA A 100 -1.65 -11.65 13.85
C ALA A 100 -2.94 -12.43 14.12
N PRO A 101 -2.84 -13.70 14.61
CA PRO A 101 -4.02 -14.49 14.97
C PRO A 101 -4.98 -13.81 15.95
N ILE A 102 -4.44 -12.98 16.85
CA ILE A 102 -5.20 -12.26 17.90
C ILE A 102 -5.52 -10.81 17.53
N ALA A 103 -5.16 -10.36 16.31
CA ALA A 103 -5.40 -8.98 15.89
C ALA A 103 -6.90 -8.69 15.77
N LYS A 104 -7.34 -7.54 16.29
CA LYS A 104 -8.75 -7.11 16.23
C LYS A 104 -9.28 -7.01 14.80
N GLU A 105 -8.42 -6.61 13.85
CA GLU A 105 -8.78 -6.51 12.44
C GLU A 105 -8.90 -7.86 11.72
N ARG A 106 -8.51 -8.97 12.38
CA ARG A 106 -8.50 -10.30 11.78
C ARG A 106 -9.93 -10.78 11.46
N THR A 107 -10.16 -11.05 10.18
CA THR A 107 -11.46 -11.59 9.70
C THR A 107 -11.48 -13.11 9.60
N GLY A 108 -10.31 -13.77 9.63
CA GLY A 108 -10.14 -15.19 9.35
C GLY A 108 -9.96 -15.49 7.86
N TYR A 109 -10.10 -14.51 6.98
CA TYR A 109 -9.88 -14.68 5.54
C TYR A 109 -8.40 -14.97 5.24
N PRO A 110 -8.08 -15.99 4.46
CA PRO A 110 -6.71 -16.24 4.04
C PRO A 110 -6.15 -15.03 3.29
N THR A 111 -4.85 -14.78 3.43
CA THR A 111 -4.15 -13.69 2.70
C THR A 111 -4.61 -12.27 3.02
N GLN A 112 -5.40 -12.06 4.08
CA GLN A 112 -5.77 -10.72 4.52
C GLN A 112 -4.53 -9.83 4.69
N LYS A 113 -4.54 -8.66 4.06
CA LYS A 113 -3.50 -7.65 4.25
C LYS A 113 -3.82 -6.78 5.47
N PRO A 114 -2.79 -6.27 6.20
CA PRO A 114 -3.01 -5.40 7.34
C PRO A 114 -3.60 -4.05 6.92
N GLU A 115 -4.47 -3.49 7.75
CA GLU A 115 -5.09 -2.18 7.48
C GLU A 115 -4.06 -1.06 7.36
N GLU A 116 -3.01 -1.08 8.17
CA GLU A 116 -1.94 -0.08 8.15
C GLU A 116 -1.27 0.03 6.77
N LEU A 117 -1.08 -1.10 6.07
CA LEU A 117 -0.50 -1.12 4.73
C LEU A 117 -1.36 -0.33 3.73
N LEU A 118 -2.68 -0.62 3.75
CA LEU A 118 -3.64 0.03 2.86
C LEU A 118 -3.86 1.50 3.25
N GLU A 119 -3.80 1.82 4.54
CA GLU A 119 -3.92 3.18 5.05
C GLU A 119 -2.81 4.09 4.50
N ARG A 120 -1.56 3.65 4.57
CA ARG A 120 -0.42 4.39 4.01
C ARG A 120 -0.59 4.61 2.51
N LEU A 121 -0.94 3.57 1.75
CA LEU A 121 -1.15 3.68 0.30
C LEU A 121 -2.27 4.66 -0.05
N ILE A 122 -3.42 4.52 0.60
CA ILE A 122 -4.60 5.36 0.32
C ILE A 122 -4.33 6.81 0.71
N GLN A 123 -3.73 7.06 1.86
CA GLN A 123 -3.39 8.42 2.29
C GLN A 123 -2.37 9.10 1.38
N ALA A 124 -1.37 8.35 0.91
CA ALA A 124 -0.34 8.90 0.03
C ALA A 124 -0.86 9.21 -1.38
N CYS A 125 -1.82 8.43 -1.90
CA CYS A 125 -2.18 8.47 -3.32
C CYS A 125 -3.58 9.03 -3.61
N THR A 126 -4.37 9.36 -2.58
CA THR A 126 -5.75 9.84 -2.76
C THR A 126 -6.09 10.99 -1.82
N ASP A 127 -7.09 11.78 -2.21
CA ASP A 127 -7.76 12.78 -1.36
C ASP A 127 -9.10 12.25 -0.83
N PRO A 128 -9.70 12.87 0.20
CA PRO A 128 -11.10 12.60 0.56
C PRO A 128 -12.02 12.66 -0.68
N ASP A 129 -13.05 11.81 -0.70
CA ASP A 129 -14.01 11.65 -1.81
C ASP A 129 -13.44 11.05 -3.11
N ASP A 130 -12.16 10.79 -3.22
CA ASP A 130 -11.60 10.04 -4.35
C ASP A 130 -12.14 8.59 -4.37
N LEU A 131 -12.10 7.98 -5.55
CA LEU A 131 -12.52 6.61 -5.75
C LEU A 131 -11.32 5.66 -5.68
N VAL A 132 -11.39 4.68 -4.78
CA VAL A 132 -10.45 3.57 -4.65
C VAL A 132 -11.05 2.32 -5.27
N LEU A 133 -10.35 1.70 -6.21
CA LEU A 133 -10.75 0.44 -6.84
C LEU A 133 -9.84 -0.70 -6.39
N ASP A 134 -10.45 -1.78 -5.92
CA ASP A 134 -9.74 -3.03 -5.60
C ASP A 134 -10.38 -4.18 -6.40
N PRO A 135 -9.76 -4.61 -7.51
CA PRO A 135 -10.30 -5.67 -8.35
C PRO A 135 -10.14 -7.09 -7.77
N TYR A 136 -9.50 -7.22 -6.60
CA TYR A 136 -9.31 -8.48 -5.87
C TYR A 136 -9.54 -8.27 -4.39
N ALA A 137 -10.73 -7.77 -4.06
CA ALA A 137 -11.06 -7.21 -2.74
C ALA A 137 -10.88 -8.17 -1.56
N GLY A 138 -10.98 -9.48 -1.76
CA GLY A 138 -10.77 -10.49 -0.72
C GLY A 138 -11.56 -10.21 0.54
N SER A 139 -10.86 -10.01 1.65
CA SER A 139 -11.47 -9.67 2.94
C SER A 139 -12.03 -8.25 3.03
N GLY A 140 -11.94 -7.44 1.96
CA GLY A 140 -12.42 -6.07 1.93
C GLY A 140 -11.57 -5.09 2.75
N THR A 141 -10.28 -5.37 2.98
CA THR A 141 -9.42 -4.46 3.76
C THR A 141 -9.33 -3.09 3.10
N THR A 142 -9.09 -3.05 1.78
CA THR A 142 -9.02 -1.80 1.01
C THR A 142 -10.31 -0.99 1.13
N LEU A 143 -11.46 -1.64 0.99
CA LEU A 143 -12.78 -0.99 1.08
C LEU A 143 -13.03 -0.39 2.46
N ALA A 144 -12.70 -1.16 3.49
CA ALA A 144 -12.87 -0.76 4.88
C ALA A 144 -12.00 0.44 5.24
N VAL A 145 -10.72 0.41 4.83
CA VAL A 145 -9.79 1.53 5.05
C VAL A 145 -10.18 2.76 4.25
N ALA A 146 -10.55 2.60 2.97
CA ALA A 146 -11.00 3.71 2.14
C ALA A 146 -12.21 4.41 2.76
N ALA A 147 -13.23 3.65 3.18
CA ALA A 147 -14.42 4.20 3.84
C ALA A 147 -14.08 4.95 5.14
N ARG A 148 -13.21 4.38 5.98
CA ARG A 148 -12.76 5.01 7.24
C ARG A 148 -12.03 6.33 6.99
N LEU A 149 -11.30 6.42 5.89
CA LEU A 149 -10.56 7.62 5.49
C LEU A 149 -11.42 8.62 4.68
N GLY A 150 -12.72 8.38 4.51
CA GLY A 150 -13.61 9.26 3.74
C GLY A 150 -13.43 9.17 2.22
N ARG A 151 -12.97 8.03 1.71
CA ARG A 151 -12.88 7.75 0.28
C ARG A 151 -14.04 6.88 -0.15
N ARG A 152 -14.48 7.04 -1.40
CA ARG A 152 -15.39 6.08 -2.03
C ARG A 152 -14.59 4.85 -2.43
N ALA A 153 -15.22 3.68 -2.43
CA ALA A 153 -14.53 2.45 -2.80
C ALA A 153 -15.40 1.54 -3.66
N VAL A 154 -14.76 0.87 -4.62
CA VAL A 154 -15.33 -0.23 -5.39
C VAL A 154 -14.43 -1.44 -5.20
N GLY A 155 -15.00 -2.55 -4.78
CA GLY A 155 -14.31 -3.83 -4.65
C GLY A 155 -14.95 -4.88 -5.54
N ILE A 156 -14.12 -5.67 -6.19
CA ILE A 156 -14.55 -6.79 -7.04
C ILE A 156 -13.91 -8.06 -6.50
N ASP A 157 -14.68 -9.14 -6.42
CA ASP A 157 -14.16 -10.46 -6.10
C ASP A 157 -15.07 -11.53 -6.70
N LEU A 158 -14.48 -12.67 -7.09
CA LEU A 158 -15.23 -13.82 -7.63
C LEU A 158 -15.68 -14.78 -6.51
N GLY A 159 -15.07 -14.70 -5.33
CA GLY A 159 -15.30 -15.63 -4.24
C GLY A 159 -16.47 -15.19 -3.36
N GLU A 160 -17.51 -16.00 -3.22
CA GLU A 160 -18.63 -15.73 -2.32
C GLU A 160 -18.18 -15.54 -0.86
N GLU A 161 -17.17 -16.31 -0.43
CA GLU A 161 -16.58 -16.18 0.89
C GLU A 161 -15.91 -14.80 1.08
N ALA A 162 -15.19 -14.32 0.07
CA ALA A 162 -14.60 -12.97 0.07
C ALA A 162 -15.68 -11.91 0.24
N LEU A 163 -16.72 -11.96 -0.57
CA LEU A 163 -17.84 -11.02 -0.51
C LEU A 163 -18.55 -11.08 0.85
N ARG A 164 -18.76 -12.27 1.39
CA ARG A 164 -19.38 -12.46 2.71
C ARG A 164 -18.54 -11.82 3.83
N VAL A 165 -17.22 -12.03 3.80
CA VAL A 165 -16.29 -11.46 4.77
C VAL A 165 -16.22 -9.94 4.64
N ALA A 166 -16.09 -9.43 3.41
CA ALA A 166 -16.06 -7.99 3.15
C ALA A 166 -17.33 -7.27 3.65
N ARG A 167 -18.52 -7.83 3.35
CA ARG A 167 -19.80 -7.30 3.85
C ARG A 167 -19.84 -7.23 5.38
N ARG A 168 -19.44 -8.32 6.05
CA ARG A 168 -19.39 -8.36 7.51
C ARG A 168 -18.45 -7.28 8.07
N ARG A 169 -17.27 -7.11 7.46
CA ARG A 169 -16.29 -6.10 7.88
C ARG A 169 -16.83 -4.68 7.71
N LEU A 170 -17.38 -4.35 6.54
CA LEU A 170 -17.97 -3.03 6.29
C LEU A 170 -19.09 -2.69 7.26
N ARG A 171 -19.99 -3.64 7.54
CA ARG A 171 -21.08 -3.48 8.53
C ARG A 171 -20.54 -3.24 9.95
N ALA A 172 -19.51 -3.99 10.34
CA ALA A 172 -18.88 -3.84 11.66
C ALA A 172 -18.22 -2.47 11.84
N GLN A 173 -17.78 -1.83 10.75
CA GLN A 173 -17.24 -0.47 10.76
C GLN A 173 -18.32 0.62 10.58
N GLY A 174 -19.60 0.26 10.59
CA GLY A 174 -20.70 1.21 10.46
C GLY A 174 -20.95 1.72 9.04
N VAL A 175 -20.33 1.13 8.01
CA VAL A 175 -20.62 1.43 6.61
C VAL A 175 -21.99 0.86 6.27
N ARG A 176 -23.02 1.74 6.13
CA ARG A 176 -24.42 1.34 5.91
C ARG A 176 -24.88 1.47 4.47
N ALA A 177 -24.25 2.35 3.70
CA ALA A 177 -24.59 2.62 2.30
C ALA A 177 -23.56 1.98 1.37
N TYR A 178 -23.90 0.84 0.79
CA TYR A 178 -23.19 0.25 -0.33
C TYR A 178 -24.17 -0.43 -1.29
N GLU A 179 -23.87 -0.37 -2.56
CA GLU A 179 -24.59 -1.09 -3.60
C GLU A 179 -23.79 -2.35 -3.96
N GLU A 180 -24.46 -3.44 -4.16
CA GLU A 180 -23.87 -4.68 -4.61
C GLU A 180 -24.47 -5.07 -5.95
N ARG A 181 -23.60 -5.38 -6.92
CA ARG A 181 -23.99 -5.88 -8.23
C ARG A 181 -23.34 -7.24 -8.46
N VAL A 182 -24.14 -8.24 -8.75
CA VAL A 182 -23.67 -9.55 -9.20
C VAL A 182 -23.71 -9.56 -10.71
N VAL A 183 -22.53 -9.66 -11.33
CA VAL A 183 -22.41 -9.79 -12.78
C VAL A 183 -22.32 -11.28 -13.09
N LEU A 184 -23.43 -11.86 -13.59
CA LEU A 184 -23.53 -13.29 -13.87
C LEU A 184 -22.88 -13.69 -15.22
N ASP A 185 -22.68 -12.73 -16.12
CA ASP A 185 -22.14 -12.94 -17.47
C ASP A 185 -20.64 -12.62 -17.57
N ALA A 186 -19.85 -12.91 -16.55
CA ALA A 186 -18.42 -12.96 -16.75
C ALA A 186 -18.12 -14.06 -17.78
N PRO A 187 -17.45 -13.78 -18.92
CA PRO A 187 -17.05 -14.83 -19.83
C PRO A 187 -16.29 -15.88 -19.04
N GLY A 188 -16.77 -17.11 -19.09
CA GLY A 188 -16.13 -18.23 -18.38
C GLY A 188 -14.64 -18.27 -18.72
N PRO A 189 -13.79 -18.89 -17.88
CA PRO A 189 -12.35 -18.93 -18.09
C PRO A 189 -12.08 -19.36 -19.52
N VAL A 190 -11.32 -18.53 -20.25
CA VAL A 190 -10.90 -18.86 -21.62
C VAL A 190 -10.22 -20.22 -21.55
N LYS A 191 -10.90 -21.24 -22.06
CA LYS A 191 -10.32 -22.57 -22.16
C LYS A 191 -9.18 -22.47 -23.16
N THR A 192 -7.97 -22.25 -22.67
CA THR A 192 -6.77 -22.38 -23.49
C THR A 192 -6.67 -23.84 -23.91
N LYS A 193 -6.80 -24.10 -25.21
CA LYS A 193 -6.54 -25.44 -25.73
C LYS A 193 -5.11 -25.82 -25.33
N PRO A 194 -4.88 -27.04 -24.78
CA PRO A 194 -3.52 -27.51 -24.54
C PRO A 194 -2.82 -27.62 -25.91
N GLY A 195 -1.82 -26.75 -26.15
CA GLY A 195 -1.01 -26.83 -27.37
C GLY A 195 -0.59 -25.52 -28.02
N SER A 196 -1.07 -24.35 -27.61
CA SER A 196 -0.54 -23.08 -28.15
C SER A 196 0.70 -22.64 -27.36
N ARG A 197 1.89 -23.01 -27.85
CA ARG A 197 3.14 -22.39 -27.44
C ARG A 197 3.06 -20.89 -27.75
N ALA A 198 3.20 -20.07 -26.73
CA ALA A 198 3.46 -18.64 -26.90
C ALA A 198 4.82 -18.50 -27.62
N THR A 199 4.77 -18.06 -28.86
CA THR A 199 5.97 -17.66 -29.59
C THR A 199 6.43 -16.33 -29.00
N ALA A 200 7.51 -16.35 -28.22
CA ALA A 200 8.18 -15.14 -27.78
C ALA A 200 8.75 -14.45 -29.02
N LEU A 201 8.22 -13.30 -29.37
CA LEU A 201 8.87 -12.39 -30.31
C LEU A 201 10.02 -11.71 -29.57
N ALA A 202 11.24 -12.18 -29.85
CA ALA A 202 12.47 -11.45 -29.62
C ALA A 202 12.65 -10.46 -30.77
N GLY A 203 12.84 -9.20 -30.46
CA GLY A 203 13.12 -8.10 -31.33
C GLY A 203 13.38 -6.87 -30.51
#